data_d2074e8b3cc1bc275b6d03f706c69764
#
_entry.id   d2074e8b3cc1bc275b6d03f706c69764
#
_cell.length_a   1.000
_cell.length_b   1.000
_cell.length_c   1.000
_cell.angle_alpha   90.00
_cell.angle_beta   90.00
_cell.angle_gamma   90.00
#
_symmetry.space_group_name_H-M   'P 1'
#
loop_
_entity.id
_entity.type
_entity.pdbx_description
1 polymer ?
#
loop_
_entity_poly.entity_id
_entity_poly.type
_entity_poly.pdbx_seq_one_letter_code
_entity_poly.pdbx_strand_id
1 'polypeptide(L)'
;FQAEDGIRDHLVTGVQTCALPICKAEHLLATGDIPVIQVDRGGQVTYHGPGQLVAYTLIDIRRLNVSVRCLVSNLENAVIAVLEQYGIAAESDRNRPGVYISSGPQAGAKICSVGLRIRRGRSFHGLAFNIHPDLSPFARINPCGYEGLAVTSMQALGKDDDLSEIGDRLTHALTQALGYNKRVFIEQATI
;
A
#
# COMPACT_ATOMS: atom_id res chain seq x y z
N PHE A 1 4.74 -8.63 -18.78
CA PHE A 1 4.40 -7.29 -19.28
C PHE A 1 5.66 -6.68 -19.88
N GLN A 2 5.78 -6.63 -21.18
CA GLN A 2 6.85 -5.92 -21.89
C GLN A 2 6.33 -4.51 -22.17
N ALA A 3 6.97 -3.52 -21.56
CA ALA A 3 6.73 -2.14 -21.87
C ALA A 3 7.62 -1.74 -23.05
N GLU A 4 7.07 -1.80 -24.24
CA GLU A 4 7.66 -1.17 -25.41
C GLU A 4 7.19 0.28 -25.49
N ASP A 5 8.13 1.15 -25.77
CA ASP A 5 8.09 2.58 -26.10
C ASP A 5 6.79 3.36 -25.80
N GLY A 6 6.84 4.12 -24.74
CA GLY A 6 5.76 5.02 -24.35
C GLY A 6 5.14 4.70 -23.00
N ILE A 7 5.97 4.41 -21.98
CA ILE A 7 5.46 4.16 -20.63
C ILE A 7 4.70 5.37 -20.12
N ARG A 8 3.39 5.25 -20.18
CA ARG A 8 2.48 6.07 -19.40
C ARG A 8 2.54 5.56 -17.96
N ASP A 9 2.59 6.45 -16.99
CA ASP A 9 2.50 6.06 -15.60
C ASP A 9 1.14 5.42 -15.32
N HIS A 10 1.15 4.27 -14.66
CA HIS A 10 -0.03 3.48 -14.38
C HIS A 10 -0.22 3.31 -12.88
N LEU A 11 -1.44 3.42 -12.45
CA LEU A 11 -1.92 2.96 -11.16
C LEU A 11 -2.82 1.76 -11.41
N VAL A 12 -2.49 0.62 -10.82
CA VAL A 12 -3.30 -0.58 -10.88
C VAL A 12 -3.78 -0.89 -9.46
N THR A 13 -5.09 -0.94 -9.29
CA THR A 13 -5.72 -1.32 -8.03
C THR A 13 -6.41 -2.67 -8.18
N GLY A 14 -6.45 -3.46 -7.12
CA GLY A 14 -7.12 -4.75 -7.18
C GLY A 14 -7.19 -5.46 -5.84
N VAL A 15 -8.07 -6.45 -5.76
CA VAL A 15 -8.15 -7.39 -4.65
C VAL A 15 -7.12 -8.50 -4.88
N GLN A 16 -6.30 -8.78 -3.90
CA GLN A 16 -5.30 -9.83 -3.98
C GLN A 16 -5.76 -11.10 -3.27
N THR A 17 -5.31 -12.24 -3.75
CA THR A 17 -5.39 -13.51 -3.03
C THR A 17 -4.53 -13.45 -1.76
N CYS A 18 -4.88 -14.24 -0.73
CA CYS A 18 -4.10 -14.33 0.49
C CYS A 18 -2.65 -14.73 0.20
N ALA A 19 -1.69 -13.93 0.65
CA ALA A 19 -0.27 -14.22 0.53
C ALA A 19 0.57 -13.49 1.58
N LEU A 20 1.70 -14.09 1.96
CA LEU A 20 2.74 -13.50 2.79
C LEU A 20 3.99 -13.21 1.94
N PRO A 21 4.08 -12.05 1.27
CA PRO A 21 5.31 -11.68 0.57
C PRO A 21 6.43 -11.41 1.56
N ILE A 22 7.60 -12.05 1.35
CA ILE A 22 8.75 -11.98 2.26
C ILE A 22 10.02 -11.55 1.54
N CYS A 23 10.93 -10.90 2.32
CA CYS A 23 12.33 -10.72 1.95
C CYS A 23 13.26 -11.58 2.81
N LYS A 24 12.89 -11.84 4.09
CA LYS A 24 13.65 -12.67 5.03
C LYS A 24 12.72 -13.59 5.82
N ALA A 25 13.09 -14.86 5.90
CA ALA A 25 12.28 -15.89 6.58
C ALA A 25 12.20 -15.69 8.11
N GLU A 26 13.18 -15.03 8.73
CA GLU A 26 13.24 -14.80 10.18
C GLU A 26 12.05 -13.99 10.76
N HIS A 27 11.30 -13.30 9.90
CA HIS A 27 10.11 -12.53 10.29
C HIS A 27 8.79 -13.31 10.17
N LEU A 28 8.86 -14.58 9.80
CA LEU A 28 7.70 -15.48 9.79
C LEU A 28 7.62 -16.21 11.13
N LEU A 29 6.53 -16.03 11.87
CA LEU A 29 6.29 -16.69 13.14
C LEU A 29 5.50 -18.00 12.95
N ALA A 30 4.42 -17.93 12.18
CA ALA A 30 3.59 -19.09 11.81
C ALA A 30 2.80 -18.81 10.54
N THR A 31 3.06 -19.51 9.46
CA THR A 31 2.40 -19.25 8.17
C THR A 31 1.01 -19.88 8.06
N GLY A 32 0.79 -21.00 8.76
CA GLY A 32 -0.42 -21.81 8.62
C GLY A 32 -0.59 -22.26 7.17
N ASP A 33 -1.78 -22.07 6.64
CA ASP A 33 -2.20 -22.38 5.27
C ASP A 33 -2.00 -21.22 4.27
N ILE A 34 -1.49 -20.06 4.74
CA ILE A 34 -1.27 -18.90 3.89
C ILE A 34 0.02 -19.07 3.08
N PRO A 35 -0.05 -19.01 1.73
CA PRO A 35 1.14 -19.15 0.89
C PRO A 35 2.19 -18.07 1.19
N VAL A 36 3.45 -18.50 1.29
CA VAL A 36 4.61 -17.62 1.42
C VAL A 36 5.20 -17.38 0.04
N ILE A 37 5.28 -16.11 -0.38
CA ILE A 37 5.77 -15.75 -1.71
C ILE A 37 7.02 -14.87 -1.57
N GLN A 38 8.12 -15.32 -2.19
CA GLN A 38 9.33 -14.52 -2.29
C GLN A 38 9.10 -13.38 -3.28
N VAL A 39 9.34 -12.15 -2.83
CA VAL A 39 9.19 -10.95 -3.66
C VAL A 39 10.42 -10.06 -3.57
N ASP A 40 10.58 -9.21 -4.56
CA ASP A 40 11.75 -8.34 -4.74
C ASP A 40 11.46 -6.86 -4.42
N ARG A 41 10.40 -6.56 -3.66
CA ARG A 41 10.08 -5.20 -3.19
C ARG A 41 10.91 -4.80 -1.97
N GLY A 42 11.01 -3.51 -1.73
CA GLY A 42 11.57 -2.97 -0.48
C GLY A 42 10.69 -3.31 0.74
N GLY A 43 11.31 -3.29 1.92
CA GLY A 43 10.68 -3.65 3.19
C GLY A 43 10.78 -5.14 3.52
N GLN A 44 10.13 -5.54 4.59
CA GLN A 44 10.12 -6.92 5.10
C GLN A 44 8.76 -7.60 4.82
N VAL A 45 8.48 -8.71 5.54
CA VAL A 45 7.23 -9.44 5.38
C VAL A 45 6.01 -8.56 5.63
N THR A 46 4.96 -8.80 4.87
CA THR A 46 3.61 -8.28 5.11
C THR A 46 2.59 -9.38 4.78
N TYR A 47 1.33 -9.07 4.94
CA TYR A 47 0.22 -9.92 4.52
C TYR A 47 -0.62 -9.19 3.49
N HIS A 48 -1.05 -9.91 2.46
CA HIS A 48 -2.06 -9.46 1.51
C HIS A 48 -3.24 -10.42 1.54
N GLY A 49 -4.45 -9.88 1.57
CA GLY A 49 -5.68 -10.66 1.58
C GLY A 49 -6.92 -9.85 1.18
N PRO A 50 -8.07 -10.52 1.01
CA PRO A 50 -9.34 -9.87 0.72
C PRO A 50 -9.64 -8.74 1.71
N GLY A 51 -10.28 -7.67 1.23
CA GLY A 51 -10.58 -6.50 2.05
C GLY A 51 -9.43 -5.49 2.14
N GLN A 52 -8.27 -5.79 1.52
CA GLN A 52 -7.15 -4.87 1.43
C GLN A 52 -7.11 -4.23 0.03
N LEU A 53 -7.00 -2.91 -0.02
CA LEU A 53 -6.82 -2.18 -1.27
C LEU A 53 -5.32 -2.12 -1.60
N VAL A 54 -4.91 -2.81 -2.65
CA VAL A 54 -3.52 -2.81 -3.13
C VAL A 54 -3.41 -1.93 -4.36
N ALA A 55 -2.50 -0.97 -4.33
CA ALA A 55 -2.24 -0.07 -5.44
C ALA A 55 -0.78 -0.21 -5.92
N TYR A 56 -0.61 -0.61 -7.16
CA TYR A 56 0.70 -0.64 -7.83
C TYR A 56 0.94 0.68 -8.56
N THR A 57 2.02 1.36 -8.20
CA THR A 57 2.40 2.65 -8.78
C THR A 57 3.59 2.47 -9.73
N LEU A 58 3.29 2.41 -11.03
CA LEU A 58 4.26 2.22 -12.09
C LEU A 58 4.66 3.59 -12.65
N ILE A 59 5.63 4.24 -12.01
CA ILE A 59 5.99 5.65 -12.20
C ILE A 59 7.42 5.76 -12.73
N ASP A 60 7.63 6.55 -13.78
CA ASP A 60 8.99 6.98 -14.17
C ASP A 60 9.40 8.20 -13.33
N ILE A 61 10.19 7.94 -12.27
CA ILE A 61 10.62 8.99 -11.32
C ILE A 61 11.57 10.01 -11.94
N ARG A 62 12.26 9.66 -13.03
CA ARG A 62 13.14 10.60 -13.76
C ARG A 62 12.29 11.60 -14.53
N ARG A 63 11.23 11.12 -15.20
CA ARG A 63 10.30 11.97 -15.93
C ARG A 63 9.57 12.94 -15.00
N LEU A 64 9.15 12.49 -13.83
CA LEU A 64 8.54 13.35 -12.80
C LEU A 64 9.56 14.22 -12.07
N ASN A 65 10.85 13.96 -12.22
CA ASN A 65 11.93 14.65 -11.49
C ASN A 65 11.73 14.58 -9.96
N VAL A 66 11.33 13.42 -9.45
CA VAL A 66 11.14 13.17 -8.02
C VAL A 66 12.12 12.15 -7.48
N SER A 67 12.51 12.30 -6.22
CA SER A 67 13.29 11.26 -5.53
C SER A 67 12.41 10.10 -5.09
N VAL A 68 13.03 8.93 -4.84
CA VAL A 68 12.31 7.76 -4.28
C VAL A 68 11.62 8.12 -2.97
N ARG A 69 12.27 8.89 -2.11
CA ARG A 69 11.70 9.34 -0.83
C ARG A 69 10.48 10.23 -1.05
N CYS A 70 10.54 11.15 -2.00
CA CYS A 70 9.42 12.01 -2.36
C CYS A 70 8.23 11.17 -2.87
N LEU A 71 8.50 10.15 -3.70
CA LEU A 71 7.45 9.23 -4.16
C LEU A 71 6.79 8.50 -2.98
N VAL A 72 7.58 7.94 -2.05
CA VAL A 72 7.04 7.31 -0.83
C VAL A 72 6.17 8.27 -0.04
N SER A 73 6.64 9.50 0.22
CA SER A 73 5.86 10.51 0.94
C SER A 73 4.57 10.90 0.22
N ASN A 74 4.58 10.96 -1.12
CA ASN A 74 3.36 11.23 -1.90
C ASN A 74 2.33 10.10 -1.77
N LEU A 75 2.78 8.85 -1.73
CA LEU A 75 1.90 7.69 -1.50
C LEU A 75 1.29 7.72 -0.10
N GLU A 76 2.10 8.00 0.92
CA GLU A 76 1.67 8.13 2.31
C GLU A 76 0.67 9.27 2.47
N ASN A 77 0.98 10.45 1.95
CA ASN A 77 0.12 11.63 2.01
C ASN A 77 -1.23 11.41 1.31
N ALA A 78 -1.25 10.68 0.19
CA ALA A 78 -2.49 10.34 -0.50
C ALA A 78 -3.41 9.47 0.36
N VAL A 79 -2.85 8.49 1.09
CA VAL A 79 -3.62 7.66 2.03
C VAL A 79 -4.10 8.50 3.21
N ILE A 80 -3.25 9.38 3.77
CA ILE A 80 -3.62 10.29 4.87
C ILE A 80 -4.79 11.18 4.43
N ALA A 81 -4.73 11.77 3.24
CA ALA A 81 -5.79 12.61 2.71
C ALA A 81 -7.12 11.86 2.51
N VAL A 82 -7.09 10.56 2.19
CA VAL A 82 -8.28 9.73 2.17
C VAL A 82 -8.80 9.51 3.59
N LEU A 83 -7.94 9.14 4.54
CA LEU A 83 -8.32 8.89 5.94
C LEU A 83 -8.95 10.13 6.60
N GLU A 84 -8.42 11.33 6.29
CA GLU A 84 -8.98 12.61 6.76
C GLU A 84 -10.45 12.80 6.35
N GLN A 85 -10.85 12.37 5.15
CA GLN A 85 -12.25 12.44 4.69
C GLN A 85 -13.18 11.59 5.54
N TYR A 86 -12.66 10.56 6.21
CA TYR A 86 -13.39 9.70 7.15
C TYR A 86 -13.24 10.13 8.61
N GLY A 87 -12.55 11.25 8.87
CA GLY A 87 -12.29 11.75 10.22
C GLY A 87 -11.28 10.91 11.00
N ILE A 88 -10.42 10.17 10.30
CA ILE A 88 -9.35 9.37 10.90
C ILE A 88 -8.06 10.17 10.86
N ALA A 89 -7.51 10.50 12.02
CA ALA A 89 -6.22 11.17 12.13
C ALA A 89 -5.08 10.16 11.93
N ALA A 90 -4.22 10.43 10.96
CA ALA A 90 -3.11 9.54 10.60
C ALA A 90 -1.85 10.33 10.26
N GLU A 91 -0.71 9.64 10.36
CA GLU A 91 0.60 10.21 10.09
C GLU A 91 1.52 9.23 9.38
N SER A 92 2.61 9.73 8.80
CA SER A 92 3.70 8.92 8.25
C SER A 92 4.96 9.05 9.11
N ASP A 93 5.80 8.01 9.10
CA ASP A 93 7.08 7.99 9.81
C ASP A 93 8.23 7.78 8.81
N ARG A 94 9.16 8.72 8.76
CA ARG A 94 10.32 8.68 7.84
C ARG A 94 11.19 7.43 7.98
N ASN A 95 11.21 6.81 9.15
CA ASN A 95 12.03 5.64 9.45
C ASN A 95 11.27 4.33 9.24
N ARG A 96 9.95 4.38 9.19
CA ARG A 96 9.06 3.23 9.05
C ARG A 96 8.03 3.49 7.94
N PRO A 97 8.38 3.35 6.65
CA PRO A 97 7.45 3.64 5.55
C PRO A 97 6.08 3.01 5.72
N GLY A 98 5.04 3.83 5.53
CA GLY A 98 3.64 3.47 5.72
C GLY A 98 2.86 4.54 6.47
N VAL A 99 1.57 4.28 6.69
CA VAL A 99 0.67 5.21 7.39
C VAL A 99 0.21 4.59 8.71
N TYR A 100 0.22 5.40 9.75
CA TYR A 100 -0.06 5.03 11.13
C TYR A 100 -1.17 5.93 11.69
N ILE A 101 -1.98 5.39 12.59
CA ILE A 101 -2.99 6.18 13.31
C ILE A 101 -2.27 7.10 14.30
N SER A 102 -2.57 8.39 14.25
CA SER A 102 -1.89 9.39 15.09
C SER A 102 -2.60 9.68 16.42
N SER A 103 -3.89 9.30 16.56
CA SER A 103 -4.67 9.59 17.76
C SER A 103 -5.73 8.53 18.05
N GLY A 104 -6.25 8.54 19.29
CA GLY A 104 -7.29 7.62 19.74
C GLY A 104 -6.76 6.28 20.28
N PRO A 105 -7.65 5.32 20.56
CA PRO A 105 -7.28 4.03 21.20
C PRO A 105 -6.31 3.17 20.39
N GLN A 106 -6.24 3.38 19.08
CA GLN A 106 -5.36 2.63 18.18
C GLN A 106 -4.18 3.47 17.67
N ALA A 107 -3.80 4.54 18.39
CA ALA A 107 -2.63 5.34 18.05
C ALA A 107 -1.36 4.49 17.93
N GLY A 108 -0.58 4.73 16.89
CA GLY A 108 0.63 3.95 16.56
C GLY A 108 0.36 2.69 15.72
N ALA A 109 -0.90 2.25 15.56
CA ALA A 109 -1.21 1.11 14.72
C ALA A 109 -1.04 1.44 13.23
N LYS A 110 -0.45 0.52 12.47
CA LYS A 110 -0.25 0.66 11.03
C LYS A 110 -1.52 0.31 10.26
N ILE A 111 -1.97 1.23 9.42
CA ILE A 111 -3.16 1.05 8.57
C ILE A 111 -2.79 0.84 7.09
N CYS A 112 -1.63 1.34 6.66
CA CYS A 112 -1.16 1.15 5.29
C CYS A 112 0.33 0.83 5.25
N SER A 113 0.70 -0.16 4.47
CA SER A 113 2.08 -0.52 4.18
C SER A 113 2.51 0.06 2.84
N VAL A 114 3.72 0.62 2.78
CA VAL A 114 4.34 1.10 1.54
C VAL A 114 5.61 0.32 1.28
N GLY A 115 5.75 -0.23 0.08
CA GLY A 115 6.94 -0.97 -0.32
C GLY A 115 7.16 -0.85 -1.83
N LEU A 116 8.25 -0.17 -2.21
CA LEU A 116 8.61 0.05 -3.60
C LEU A 116 9.88 -0.70 -3.98
N ARG A 117 10.00 -1.02 -5.26
CA ARG A 117 11.26 -1.33 -5.93
C ARG A 117 11.49 -0.32 -7.03
N ILE A 118 12.72 0.17 -7.13
CA ILE A 118 13.12 1.06 -8.23
C ILE A 118 14.12 0.33 -9.11
N ARG A 119 13.83 0.24 -10.41
CA ARG A 119 14.72 -0.32 -11.41
C ARG A 119 14.78 0.61 -12.61
N ARG A 120 15.99 1.02 -12.99
CA ARG A 120 16.24 1.93 -14.13
C ARG A 120 15.41 3.22 -14.08
N GLY A 121 15.15 3.75 -12.86
CA GLY A 121 14.36 4.97 -12.67
C GLY A 121 12.84 4.80 -12.72
N ARG A 122 12.35 3.56 -12.69
CA ARG A 122 10.92 3.22 -12.68
C ARG A 122 10.54 2.51 -11.41
N SER A 123 9.37 2.85 -10.85
CA SER A 123 8.84 2.20 -9.66
C SER A 123 8.03 0.96 -10.02
N PHE A 124 8.08 -0.02 -9.12
CA PHE A 124 7.27 -1.24 -9.12
C PHE A 124 6.70 -1.42 -7.72
N HIS A 125 5.59 -2.15 -7.59
CA HIS A 125 4.82 -2.28 -6.36
C HIS A 125 4.20 -0.94 -5.95
N GLY A 126 3.95 -0.70 -4.69
CA GLY A 126 3.28 0.51 -4.24
C GLY A 126 2.86 0.43 -2.78
N LEU A 127 1.55 0.40 -2.54
CA LEU A 127 1.00 0.39 -1.19
C LEU A 127 -0.08 -0.69 -1.02
N ALA A 128 -0.32 -1.05 0.24
CA ALA A 128 -1.42 -1.91 0.66
C ALA A 128 -2.14 -1.26 1.84
N PHE A 129 -3.38 -0.85 1.62
CA PHE A 129 -4.22 -0.12 2.54
C PHE A 129 -5.31 -1.02 3.10
N ASN A 130 -5.36 -1.17 4.41
CA ASN A 130 -6.30 -2.04 5.10
C ASN A 130 -7.67 -1.37 5.23
N ILE A 131 -8.64 -1.81 4.45
CA ILE A 131 -10.03 -1.34 4.54
C ILE A 131 -10.80 -2.22 5.51
N HIS A 132 -11.04 -3.49 5.16
CA HIS A 132 -11.72 -4.48 6.00
C HIS A 132 -11.12 -5.90 5.89
N PRO A 133 -9.77 -6.07 5.82
CA PRO A 133 -9.19 -7.41 5.77
C PRO A 133 -9.30 -8.12 7.12
N ASP A 134 -9.24 -9.45 7.10
CA ASP A 134 -8.88 -10.20 8.30
C ASP A 134 -7.48 -9.79 8.77
N LEU A 135 -7.38 -9.25 9.97
CA LEU A 135 -6.12 -8.80 10.55
C LEU A 135 -5.37 -9.92 11.30
N SER A 136 -6.00 -11.06 11.54
CA SER A 136 -5.42 -12.17 12.31
C SER A 136 -4.09 -12.70 11.73
N PRO A 137 -3.88 -12.73 10.39
CA PRO A 137 -2.61 -13.15 9.81
C PRO A 137 -1.42 -12.25 10.15
N PHE A 138 -1.66 -10.98 10.48
CA PHE A 138 -0.58 -10.08 10.90
C PHE A 138 0.06 -10.49 12.24
N ALA A 139 -0.69 -11.18 13.12
CA ALA A 139 -0.15 -11.75 14.36
C ALA A 139 0.81 -12.93 14.13
N ARG A 140 0.86 -13.48 12.91
CA ARG A 140 1.71 -14.60 12.52
C ARG A 140 3.04 -14.17 11.90
N ILE A 141 3.29 -12.87 11.82
CA ILE A 141 4.49 -12.28 11.21
C ILE A 141 4.99 -11.11 12.06
N ASN A 142 6.23 -10.67 11.83
CA ASN A 142 6.72 -9.38 12.30
C ASN A 142 6.56 -8.36 11.16
N PRO A 143 5.44 -7.61 11.09
CA PRO A 143 5.14 -6.76 9.94
C PRO A 143 6.24 -5.71 9.75
N CYS A 144 6.75 -5.58 8.53
CA CYS A 144 7.85 -4.67 8.21
C CYS A 144 9.13 -4.90 9.03
N GLY A 145 9.29 -6.07 9.66
CA GLY A 145 10.44 -6.41 10.51
C GLY A 145 10.35 -5.86 11.94
N TYR A 146 9.22 -5.30 12.33
CA TYR A 146 9.01 -4.78 13.71
C TYR A 146 8.19 -5.77 14.52
N GLU A 147 8.80 -6.29 15.59
CA GLU A 147 8.13 -7.18 16.52
C GLU A 147 7.02 -6.43 17.28
N GLY A 148 5.84 -7.04 17.35
CA GLY A 148 4.70 -6.47 18.08
C GLY A 148 4.08 -5.22 17.45
N LEU A 149 4.39 -4.89 16.21
CA LEU A 149 3.77 -3.77 15.52
C LEU A 149 2.26 -4.01 15.37
N ALA A 150 1.45 -3.17 16.03
CA ALA A 150 0.01 -3.20 15.90
C ALA A 150 -0.40 -2.83 14.47
N VAL A 151 -1.37 -3.58 13.91
CA VAL A 151 -1.95 -3.33 12.61
C VAL A 151 -3.45 -3.12 12.76
N THR A 152 -4.00 -2.19 12.00
CA THR A 152 -5.44 -1.87 12.01
C THR A 152 -6.02 -1.75 10.60
N SER A 153 -7.33 -1.50 10.51
CA SER A 153 -8.08 -1.28 9.29
C SER A 153 -9.12 -0.17 9.49
N MET A 154 -9.68 0.36 8.40
CA MET A 154 -10.78 1.32 8.48
C MET A 154 -11.97 0.73 9.24
N GLN A 155 -12.33 -0.52 8.96
CA GLN A 155 -13.42 -1.23 9.65
C GLN A 155 -13.16 -1.34 11.16
N ALA A 156 -11.94 -1.68 11.58
CA ALA A 156 -11.57 -1.74 13.00
C ALA A 156 -11.62 -0.37 13.71
N LEU A 157 -11.61 0.71 12.94
CA LEU A 157 -11.80 2.09 13.41
C LEU A 157 -13.27 2.56 13.31
N GLY A 158 -14.20 1.64 13.01
CA GLY A 158 -15.62 1.94 12.88
C GLY A 158 -16.00 2.68 11.60
N LYS A 159 -15.15 2.59 10.57
CA LYS A 159 -15.39 3.14 9.23
C LYS A 159 -15.37 1.99 8.24
N ASP A 160 -16.49 1.76 7.60
CA ASP A 160 -16.63 0.75 6.55
C ASP A 160 -17.18 1.44 5.30
N ASP A 161 -16.58 1.13 4.16
CA ASP A 161 -16.99 1.67 2.88
C ASP A 161 -16.57 0.70 1.76
N ASP A 162 -17.13 0.88 0.59
CA ASP A 162 -16.83 0.04 -0.57
C ASP A 162 -15.37 0.24 -1.01
N LEU A 163 -14.68 -0.89 -1.25
CA LEU A 163 -13.29 -0.89 -1.74
C LEU A 163 -13.12 -0.08 -3.03
N SER A 164 -14.14 -0.10 -3.91
CA SER A 164 -14.11 0.64 -5.18
C SER A 164 -14.17 2.13 -4.93
N GLU A 165 -15.04 2.59 -4.03
CA GLU A 165 -15.16 4.01 -3.68
C GLU A 165 -13.88 4.53 -3.03
N ILE A 166 -13.31 3.78 -2.09
CA ILE A 166 -12.03 4.13 -1.47
C ILE A 166 -10.90 4.10 -2.51
N GLY A 167 -10.94 3.17 -3.45
CA GLY A 167 -10.01 3.07 -4.56
C GLY A 167 -10.05 4.31 -5.48
N ASP A 168 -11.23 4.82 -5.78
CA ASP A 168 -11.42 6.03 -6.57
C ASP A 168 -10.91 7.28 -5.83
N ARG A 169 -11.19 7.40 -4.54
CA ARG A 169 -10.68 8.47 -3.67
C ARG A 169 -9.16 8.44 -3.59
N LEU A 170 -8.58 7.25 -3.39
CA LEU A 170 -7.13 7.06 -3.35
C LEU A 170 -6.49 7.40 -4.70
N THR A 171 -7.08 6.95 -5.80
CA THR A 171 -6.61 7.27 -7.16
C THR A 171 -6.64 8.77 -7.43
N HIS A 172 -7.68 9.46 -6.95
CA HIS A 172 -7.75 10.92 -7.05
C HIS A 172 -6.64 11.60 -6.24
N ALA A 173 -6.48 11.22 -4.98
CA ALA A 173 -5.45 11.77 -4.10
C ALA A 173 -4.02 11.53 -4.64
N LEU A 174 -3.74 10.32 -5.15
CA LEU A 174 -2.46 9.97 -5.78
C LEU A 174 -2.20 10.80 -7.04
N THR A 175 -3.22 10.98 -7.88
CA THR A 175 -3.13 11.81 -9.10
C THR A 175 -2.73 13.24 -8.75
N GLN A 176 -3.35 13.81 -7.74
CA GLN A 176 -3.03 15.16 -7.26
C GLN A 176 -1.62 15.22 -6.64
N ALA A 177 -1.29 14.30 -5.74
CA ALA A 177 0.02 14.27 -5.07
C ALA A 177 1.19 14.11 -6.03
N LEU A 178 0.97 13.43 -7.16
CA LEU A 178 1.97 13.22 -8.21
C LEU A 178 1.94 14.30 -9.31
N GLY A 179 1.05 15.27 -9.22
CA GLY A 179 0.96 16.39 -10.17
C GLY A 179 0.37 16.03 -11.53
N TYR A 180 -0.45 14.98 -11.63
CA TYR A 180 -1.13 14.63 -12.87
C TYR A 180 -2.44 15.40 -13.02
N ASN A 181 -2.68 15.93 -14.22
CA ASN A 181 -3.87 16.72 -14.54
C ASN A 181 -4.98 15.91 -15.21
N LYS A 182 -4.70 14.67 -15.62
CA LYS A 182 -5.65 13.81 -16.34
C LYS A 182 -5.55 12.37 -15.87
N ARG A 183 -6.72 11.73 -15.72
CA ARG A 183 -6.87 10.29 -15.47
C ARG A 183 -7.55 9.65 -16.67
N VAL A 184 -7.12 8.45 -17.01
CA VAL A 184 -7.79 7.59 -17.98
C VAL A 184 -7.95 6.22 -17.33
N PHE A 185 -9.18 5.79 -17.16
CA PHE A 185 -9.49 4.44 -16.70
C PHE A 185 -9.42 3.48 -17.89
N ILE A 186 -8.71 2.38 -17.70
CA ILE A 186 -8.65 1.30 -18.69
C ILE A 186 -9.15 0.05 -17.97
N GLU A 187 -10.34 -0.40 -18.30
CA GLU A 187 -10.82 -1.70 -17.85
C GLU A 187 -9.97 -2.78 -18.51
N GLN A 188 -9.32 -3.61 -17.71
CA GLN A 188 -8.66 -4.79 -18.25
C GLN A 188 -9.75 -5.81 -18.58
N ALA A 189 -9.80 -6.22 -19.86
CA ALA A 189 -10.54 -7.41 -20.21
C ALA A 189 -10.01 -8.58 -19.37
N THR A 190 -10.92 -9.27 -18.70
CA THR A 190 -10.60 -10.51 -17.96
C THR A 190 -9.93 -11.48 -18.94
N ILE A 191 -8.68 -11.83 -18.66
CA ILE A 191 -7.95 -12.88 -19.38
C ILE A 191 -8.38 -14.23 -18.82
#